data_829c9a0b2bc60babd2b2880da1ee1383
#
_entry.id   829c9a0b2bc60babd2b2880da1ee1383
#
_cell.length_a   1.000
_cell.length_b   1.000
_cell.length_c   1.000
_cell.angle_alpha   90.00
_cell.angle_beta   90.00
_cell.angle_gamma   90.00
#
_symmetry.space_group_name_H-M   'P 1'
#
loop_
_entity.id
_entity.type
_entity.pdbx_description
1 polymer ?
#
loop_
_entity_poly.entity_id
_entity_poly.type
_entity_poly.pdbx_seq_one_letter_code
_entity_poly.pdbx_strand_id
1 'polypeptide(L)'
;MASKKHRKNRKIIPYRRPRNDIGKLIFGVIFLYLLINIFIYMGHEKIQFYEVAEGGIVNDRPYTGLILREEQVYNADNSGYINYYLREGKRASVGSRVYSLDETGRLDSLLKEHGVENQTLSDENLADLKKQLSSFVTSRSDEDFGAIYDARYTLESAVMEYSSFSALDQLDQIARESGIVFEQVVSPKSGVVSYGFDSYESLKPEDVEMASFDRSAYTKTFHKSGDLIESGTPAYKIASSENWSVVFPLTEEDRALYGDKSSLEVEFKDHSIETTASFSIFTGKDGSVFGKLDFNKYMAQFITDRFVNFEIRQDQAKGLKIPVSAVTEKNFYQIPRDFVTQGGDSTDSGVNKEIYDASGTTAVFTPIEIGFDDEEFYYIAVQEDGPLKAGDYIVKPDSQERFQVGSTRALKGVFNINKGYTVFKEIEILDSNSEYYTIKKGASYGLSVYDHIVLDASLVTEGQILYQ
;
A
#
# COMPACT_ATOMS: atom_id res chain seq x y z
N MET A 1 7.47 -57.36 -104.22
CA MET A 1 7.99 -58.08 -103.04
C MET A 1 8.63 -57.07 -102.04
N ALA A 2 7.96 -56.70 -100.98
CA ALA A 2 8.44 -55.73 -100.04
C ALA A 2 8.61 -56.40 -98.67
N SER A 3 9.86 -56.41 -98.17
CA SER A 3 10.29 -57.04 -96.95
C SER A 3 9.92 -56.11 -95.75
N LYS A 4 9.10 -56.55 -94.80
CA LYS A 4 8.77 -55.91 -93.55
C LYS A 4 9.93 -56.07 -92.58
N LYS A 5 10.63 -54.98 -92.24
CA LYS A 5 11.59 -54.91 -91.10
C LYS A 5 10.86 -54.83 -89.74
N HIS A 6 11.04 -55.83 -88.88
CA HIS A 6 10.58 -55.81 -87.53
C HIS A 6 11.41 -54.79 -86.67
N ARG A 7 10.76 -53.77 -86.10
CA ARG A 7 11.34 -52.89 -85.08
C ARG A 7 11.24 -53.59 -83.75
N LYS A 8 12.41 -53.95 -83.13
CA LYS A 8 12.50 -54.41 -81.79
C LYS A 8 12.23 -53.25 -80.83
N ASN A 9 11.18 -53.35 -80.04
CA ASN A 9 10.91 -52.43 -78.91
C ASN A 9 11.99 -52.61 -77.87
N ARG A 10 12.85 -51.64 -77.64
CA ARG A 10 13.76 -51.58 -76.50
C ARG A 10 12.92 -51.14 -75.25
N LYS A 11 12.82 -52.03 -74.27
CA LYS A 11 12.26 -51.71 -72.96
C LYS A 11 13.19 -50.71 -72.29
N ILE A 12 12.70 -49.51 -71.95
CA ILE A 12 13.38 -48.53 -71.08
C ILE A 12 13.25 -49.02 -69.65
N ILE A 13 14.36 -49.44 -69.08
CA ILE A 13 14.43 -49.78 -67.64
C ILE A 13 14.62 -48.47 -66.85
N PRO A 14 13.71 -48.06 -65.97
CA PRO A 14 13.93 -46.87 -65.17
C PRO A 14 15.07 -47.12 -64.18
N TYR A 15 16.11 -46.29 -64.27
CA TYR A 15 17.22 -46.31 -63.32
C TYR A 15 16.71 -45.85 -61.96
N ARG A 16 16.53 -46.76 -60.97
CA ARG A 16 16.30 -46.44 -59.55
C ARG A 16 17.64 -46.01 -58.98
N ARG A 17 17.81 -44.71 -58.77
CA ARG A 17 18.92 -44.22 -57.93
C ARG A 17 18.77 -44.82 -56.55
N PRO A 18 19.84 -45.42 -55.98
CA PRO A 18 19.82 -45.85 -54.57
C PRO A 18 19.54 -44.58 -53.75
N ARG A 19 18.48 -44.61 -52.99
CA ARG A 19 18.19 -43.57 -51.99
C ARG A 19 19.22 -43.74 -50.89
N ASN A 20 20.25 -42.90 -50.93
CA ASN A 20 21.18 -42.79 -49.80
C ASN A 20 20.44 -42.10 -48.63
N ASP A 21 19.82 -42.89 -47.80
CA ASP A 21 19.13 -42.39 -46.60
C ASP A 21 20.12 -41.96 -45.50
N ILE A 22 21.44 -42.08 -45.75
CA ILE A 22 22.53 -41.61 -44.89
C ILE A 22 22.39 -40.11 -44.56
N GLY A 23 22.00 -39.27 -45.53
CA GLY A 23 21.77 -37.85 -45.30
C GLY A 23 20.62 -37.57 -44.32
N LYS A 24 19.57 -38.38 -44.37
CA LYS A 24 18.43 -38.28 -43.46
C LYS A 24 18.83 -38.72 -42.05
N LEU A 25 19.68 -39.76 -41.97
CA LEU A 25 20.18 -40.25 -40.68
C LEU A 25 21.09 -39.20 -40.02
N ILE A 26 22.02 -38.61 -40.78
CA ILE A 26 22.87 -37.50 -40.29
C ILE A 26 22.03 -36.32 -39.87
N PHE A 27 21.04 -35.93 -40.66
CA PHE A 27 20.12 -34.84 -40.31
C PHE A 27 19.33 -35.15 -39.02
N GLY A 28 18.84 -36.39 -38.89
CA GLY A 28 18.16 -36.86 -37.68
C GLY A 28 19.03 -36.78 -36.42
N VAL A 29 20.31 -37.17 -36.53
CA VAL A 29 21.24 -37.05 -35.38
C VAL A 29 21.53 -35.59 -35.03
N ILE A 30 21.76 -34.73 -36.01
CA ILE A 30 21.99 -33.30 -35.80
C ILE A 30 20.74 -32.65 -35.15
N PHE A 31 19.56 -32.99 -35.69
CA PHE A 31 18.29 -32.49 -35.19
C PHE A 31 18.04 -32.93 -33.73
N LEU A 32 18.29 -34.19 -33.41
CA LEU A 32 18.18 -34.73 -32.04
C LEU A 32 19.17 -34.04 -31.10
N TYR A 33 20.41 -33.85 -31.57
CA TYR A 33 21.42 -33.11 -30.80
C TYR A 33 20.98 -31.68 -30.51
N LEU A 34 20.44 -30.95 -31.52
CA LEU A 34 19.91 -29.60 -31.32
C LEU A 34 18.73 -29.60 -30.36
N LEU A 35 17.80 -30.55 -30.46
CA LEU A 35 16.67 -30.67 -29.56
C LEU A 35 17.13 -30.89 -28.11
N ILE A 36 18.11 -31.79 -27.90
CA ILE A 36 18.67 -32.04 -26.57
C ILE A 36 19.33 -30.76 -26.03
N ASN A 37 20.11 -30.05 -26.85
CA ASN A 37 20.74 -28.80 -26.40
C ASN A 37 19.71 -27.70 -26.10
N ILE A 38 18.64 -27.57 -26.90
CA ILE A 38 17.54 -26.64 -26.62
C ILE A 38 16.86 -27.02 -25.32
N PHE A 39 16.62 -28.32 -25.07
CA PHE A 39 15.99 -28.79 -23.84
C PHE A 39 16.86 -28.53 -22.61
N ILE A 40 18.16 -28.76 -22.72
CA ILE A 40 19.14 -28.44 -21.67
C ILE A 40 19.18 -26.93 -21.44
N TYR A 41 19.22 -26.12 -22.51
CA TYR A 41 19.25 -24.65 -22.40
C TYR A 41 17.97 -24.08 -21.79
N MET A 42 16.81 -24.66 -22.12
CA MET A 42 15.51 -24.25 -21.52
C MET A 42 15.37 -24.72 -20.07
N GLY A 43 16.04 -25.82 -19.68
CA GLY A 43 16.03 -26.35 -18.33
C GLY A 43 17.04 -25.69 -17.38
N HIS A 44 17.96 -24.87 -17.88
CA HIS A 44 18.85 -24.09 -17.02
C HIS A 44 18.11 -22.89 -16.44
N GLU A 45 17.89 -22.90 -15.14
CA GLU A 45 17.40 -21.74 -14.39
C GLU A 45 18.44 -20.63 -14.49
N LYS A 46 18.03 -19.47 -15.04
CA LYS A 46 18.91 -18.32 -15.16
C LYS A 46 18.99 -17.64 -13.81
N ILE A 47 20.16 -17.58 -13.23
CA ILE A 47 20.41 -16.83 -12.01
C ILE A 47 20.22 -15.35 -12.33
N GLN A 48 19.25 -14.74 -11.64
CA GLN A 48 18.97 -13.32 -11.73
C GLN A 48 19.62 -12.57 -10.57
N PHE A 49 19.96 -11.33 -10.82
CA PHE A 49 20.64 -10.47 -9.85
C PHE A 49 19.76 -9.28 -9.51
N TYR A 50 19.91 -8.82 -8.29
CA TYR A 50 19.27 -7.60 -7.80
C TYR A 50 20.35 -6.64 -7.33
N GLU A 51 20.31 -5.39 -7.78
CA GLU A 51 21.21 -4.32 -7.32
C GLU A 51 20.62 -3.67 -6.07
N VAL A 52 21.36 -3.70 -4.99
CA VAL A 52 20.95 -3.17 -3.69
C VAL A 52 20.88 -1.64 -3.74
N ALA A 53 19.72 -1.09 -3.45
CA ALA A 53 19.48 0.35 -3.42
C ALA A 53 19.10 0.83 -2.01
N GLU A 54 19.38 2.11 -1.73
CA GLU A 54 18.79 2.76 -0.55
C GLU A 54 17.28 2.90 -0.72
N GLY A 55 16.53 2.57 0.31
CA GLY A 55 15.09 2.74 0.35
C GLY A 55 14.50 2.19 1.63
N GLY A 56 13.30 2.68 1.96
CA GLY A 56 12.43 2.09 2.96
C GLY A 56 11.29 1.34 2.29
N ILE A 57 10.63 0.50 3.03
CA ILE A 57 9.39 -0.14 2.63
C ILE A 57 8.27 0.81 3.01
N VAL A 58 7.44 1.17 2.04
CA VAL A 58 6.20 1.90 2.31
C VAL A 58 5.15 0.84 2.66
N ASN A 59 4.81 0.76 3.92
CA ASN A 59 3.73 -0.09 4.40
C ASN A 59 2.45 0.75 4.44
N ASP A 60 1.89 1.05 3.26
CA ASP A 60 0.60 1.72 3.16
C ASP A 60 -0.49 0.72 3.55
N ARG A 61 -1.00 0.89 4.76
CA ARG A 61 -2.17 0.14 5.21
C ARG A 61 -3.42 1.00 5.00
N PRO A 62 -4.29 0.62 4.06
CA PRO A 62 -5.53 1.34 3.85
C PRO A 62 -6.52 1.02 4.95
N TYR A 63 -7.15 2.05 5.48
CA TYR A 63 -8.22 1.96 6.46
C TYR A 63 -9.47 2.66 5.92
N THR A 64 -10.63 2.15 6.30
CA THR A 64 -11.88 2.87 6.16
C THR A 64 -12.30 3.38 7.53
N GLY A 65 -12.47 4.69 7.63
CA GLY A 65 -12.87 5.36 8.87
C GLY A 65 -14.26 5.94 8.80
N LEU A 66 -14.89 6.05 9.96
CA LEU A 66 -16.17 6.70 10.20
C LEU A 66 -15.89 8.11 10.74
N ILE A 67 -16.43 9.14 10.08
CA ILE A 67 -16.27 10.52 10.47
C ILE A 67 -17.29 10.88 11.54
N LEU A 68 -16.81 11.39 12.67
CA LEU A 68 -17.60 11.94 13.75
C LEU A 68 -17.30 13.43 13.87
N ARG A 69 -18.38 14.23 13.97
CA ARG A 69 -18.30 15.69 14.11
C ARG A 69 -19.52 16.23 14.84
N GLU A 70 -19.42 17.44 15.38
CA GLU A 70 -20.53 18.10 16.03
C GLU A 70 -21.47 18.69 14.98
N GLU A 71 -22.58 18.02 14.73
CA GLU A 71 -23.61 18.40 13.77
C GLU A 71 -24.91 18.74 14.51
N GLN A 72 -25.51 19.87 14.15
CA GLN A 72 -26.83 20.23 14.64
C GLN A 72 -27.82 20.27 13.49
N VAL A 73 -28.84 19.41 13.59
CA VAL A 73 -29.95 19.34 12.61
C VAL A 73 -31.00 20.37 12.95
N TYR A 74 -31.49 21.04 11.90
CA TYR A 74 -32.60 22.03 11.96
C TYR A 74 -33.73 21.53 11.06
N ASN A 75 -34.90 21.40 11.65
CA ASN A 75 -36.10 20.94 10.97
C ASN A 75 -36.86 22.15 10.38
N ALA A 76 -37.63 21.88 9.35
CA ALA A 76 -38.55 22.90 8.78
C ALA A 76 -39.69 23.15 9.76
N ASP A 77 -39.98 24.42 10.02
CA ASP A 77 -41.11 24.82 10.88
C ASP A 77 -42.45 24.64 10.16
N ASN A 78 -42.49 24.93 8.85
CA ASN A 78 -43.65 24.83 7.99
C ASN A 78 -43.41 23.90 6.80
N SER A 79 -44.50 23.48 6.14
CA SER A 79 -44.42 22.69 4.90
C SER A 79 -44.37 23.63 3.69
N GLY A 80 -43.61 23.26 2.67
CA GLY A 80 -43.47 24.02 1.44
C GLY A 80 -42.36 23.52 0.53
N TYR A 81 -42.22 24.14 -0.63
CA TYR A 81 -41.12 23.82 -1.55
C TYR A 81 -39.85 24.57 -1.10
N ILE A 82 -38.83 23.80 -0.75
CA ILE A 82 -37.57 24.33 -0.19
C ILE A 82 -36.69 24.91 -1.32
N ASN A 83 -36.05 26.07 -1.07
CA ASN A 83 -35.08 26.67 -1.97
C ASN A 83 -33.88 27.14 -1.15
N TYR A 84 -32.71 26.53 -1.39
CA TYR A 84 -31.50 26.81 -0.64
C TYR A 84 -30.76 28.06 -1.18
N TYR A 85 -30.25 28.89 -0.27
CA TYR A 85 -29.46 30.10 -0.57
C TYR A 85 -27.96 29.89 -0.38
N LEU A 86 -27.55 28.88 0.38
CA LEU A 86 -26.15 28.56 0.60
C LEU A 86 -25.81 27.23 -0.07
N ARG A 87 -24.63 27.13 -0.59
CA ARG A 87 -24.12 25.87 -1.17
C ARG A 87 -23.75 24.88 -0.06
N GLU A 88 -23.90 23.61 -0.36
CA GLU A 88 -23.33 22.48 0.43
C GLU A 88 -21.85 22.76 0.76
N GLY A 89 -21.47 22.61 2.03
CA GLY A 89 -20.10 22.85 2.47
C GLY A 89 -19.69 24.32 2.62
N LYS A 90 -20.57 25.27 2.36
CA LYS A 90 -20.27 26.69 2.59
C LYS A 90 -20.51 27.08 4.05
N ARG A 91 -19.73 28.05 4.50
CA ARG A 91 -19.85 28.60 5.86
C ARG A 91 -20.97 29.62 5.94
N ALA A 92 -21.94 29.40 6.82
CA ALA A 92 -22.94 30.35 7.22
C ALA A 92 -22.45 31.16 8.42
N SER A 93 -22.80 32.47 8.44
CA SER A 93 -22.73 33.32 9.63
C SER A 93 -24.09 33.34 10.31
N VAL A 94 -24.13 33.73 11.56
CA VAL A 94 -25.41 34.01 12.25
C VAL A 94 -26.19 35.02 11.45
N GLY A 95 -27.48 34.74 11.16
CA GLY A 95 -28.34 35.56 10.37
C GLY A 95 -28.19 35.41 8.85
N SER A 96 -27.27 34.59 8.35
CA SER A 96 -27.20 34.24 6.93
C SER A 96 -28.46 33.49 6.50
N ARG A 97 -29.04 33.83 5.36
CA ARG A 97 -30.17 33.10 4.77
C ARG A 97 -29.70 31.71 4.37
N VAL A 98 -30.35 30.67 4.85
CA VAL A 98 -30.03 29.27 4.51
C VAL A 98 -30.96 28.77 3.43
N TYR A 99 -32.29 28.92 3.64
CA TYR A 99 -33.28 28.50 2.66
C TYR A 99 -34.56 29.37 2.77
N SER A 100 -35.42 29.25 1.78
CA SER A 100 -36.80 29.73 1.83
C SER A 100 -37.79 28.62 1.56
N LEU A 101 -39.00 28.77 2.08
CA LEU A 101 -40.14 27.90 1.78
C LEU A 101 -41.15 28.66 0.92
N ASP A 102 -41.52 28.05 -0.19
CA ASP A 102 -42.63 28.50 -1.06
C ASP A 102 -43.81 27.54 -0.90
N GLU A 103 -44.87 28.01 -0.22
CA GLU A 103 -46.10 27.21 -0.03
C GLU A 103 -46.82 26.91 -1.34
N THR A 104 -46.61 27.73 -2.36
CA THR A 104 -47.35 27.66 -3.63
C THR A 104 -46.66 26.79 -4.69
N GLY A 105 -45.38 26.57 -4.59
CA GLY A 105 -44.55 25.88 -5.59
C GLY A 105 -44.39 26.66 -6.91
N ARG A 106 -44.72 27.94 -6.91
CA ARG A 106 -44.74 28.79 -8.13
C ARG A 106 -43.37 29.40 -8.45
N LEU A 107 -42.40 29.25 -7.54
CA LEU A 107 -41.11 29.90 -7.71
C LEU A 107 -40.41 29.44 -9.00
N ASP A 108 -40.39 28.13 -9.29
CA ASP A 108 -39.78 27.59 -10.50
C ASP A 108 -40.44 28.14 -11.79
N SER A 109 -41.77 28.23 -11.79
CA SER A 109 -42.47 28.82 -12.92
C SER A 109 -42.19 30.33 -13.09
N LEU A 110 -42.06 31.06 -12.00
CA LEU A 110 -41.72 32.50 -12.04
C LEU A 110 -40.28 32.72 -12.52
N LEU A 111 -39.34 31.91 -12.10
CA LEU A 111 -37.97 31.96 -12.57
C LEU A 111 -37.90 31.72 -14.08
N LYS A 112 -38.67 30.78 -14.60
CA LYS A 112 -38.81 30.50 -16.03
C LYS A 112 -39.46 31.68 -16.80
N GLU A 113 -40.49 32.23 -16.26
CA GLU A 113 -41.20 33.41 -16.84
C GLU A 113 -40.28 34.64 -16.97
N HIS A 114 -39.41 34.85 -15.98
CA HIS A 114 -38.47 35.98 -15.96
C HIS A 114 -37.14 35.66 -16.68
N GLY A 115 -37.03 34.52 -17.39
CA GLY A 115 -35.88 34.16 -18.24
C GLY A 115 -34.60 33.83 -17.47
N VAL A 116 -34.70 33.49 -16.21
CA VAL A 116 -33.56 33.22 -15.34
C VAL A 116 -32.99 31.81 -15.60
N GLU A 117 -33.73 30.95 -16.30
CA GLU A 117 -33.36 29.56 -16.58
C GLU A 117 -32.18 29.40 -17.58
N ASN A 118 -31.79 30.46 -18.29
CA ASN A 118 -30.75 30.40 -19.33
C ASN A 118 -29.41 31.04 -18.94
N GLN A 119 -29.12 31.17 -17.66
CA GLN A 119 -27.81 31.67 -17.26
C GLN A 119 -26.75 30.56 -17.41
N THR A 120 -25.74 30.81 -18.23
CA THR A 120 -24.55 29.94 -18.36
C THR A 120 -23.82 29.91 -17.03
N LEU A 121 -23.42 28.69 -16.62
CA LEU A 121 -22.58 28.52 -15.43
C LEU A 121 -21.32 29.38 -15.56
N SER A 122 -20.92 30.04 -14.48
CA SER A 122 -19.66 30.80 -14.45
C SER A 122 -18.45 29.87 -14.65
N ASP A 123 -17.35 30.47 -15.15
CA ASP A 123 -16.09 29.69 -15.31
C ASP A 123 -15.62 29.07 -14.01
N GLU A 124 -15.87 29.72 -12.86
CA GLU A 124 -15.56 29.21 -11.54
C GLU A 124 -16.41 27.97 -11.20
N ASN A 125 -17.72 28.04 -11.47
CA ASN A 125 -18.63 26.89 -11.24
C ASN A 125 -18.30 25.71 -12.14
N LEU A 126 -17.92 25.95 -13.40
CA LEU A 126 -17.46 24.92 -14.33
C LEU A 126 -16.13 24.28 -13.88
N ALA A 127 -15.22 25.09 -13.32
CA ALA A 127 -13.95 24.59 -12.78
C ALA A 127 -14.19 23.68 -11.55
N ASP A 128 -15.12 24.06 -10.68
CA ASP A 128 -15.48 23.28 -9.50
C ASP A 128 -16.15 21.95 -9.88
N LEU A 129 -17.09 21.95 -10.83
CA LEU A 129 -17.69 20.73 -11.38
C LEU A 129 -16.65 19.80 -12.01
N LYS A 130 -15.69 20.35 -12.75
CA LYS A 130 -14.58 19.57 -13.32
C LYS A 130 -13.72 18.95 -12.22
N LYS A 131 -13.43 19.67 -11.15
CA LYS A 131 -12.66 19.17 -10.01
C LYS A 131 -13.38 18.00 -9.33
N GLN A 132 -14.68 18.15 -9.05
CA GLN A 132 -15.50 17.10 -8.45
C GLN A 132 -15.55 15.86 -9.34
N LEU A 133 -15.75 16.03 -10.65
CA LEU A 133 -15.75 14.93 -11.61
C LEU A 133 -14.39 14.24 -11.71
N SER A 134 -13.29 15.00 -11.70
CA SER A 134 -11.94 14.45 -11.73
C SER A 134 -11.62 13.68 -10.47
N SER A 135 -12.01 14.16 -9.31
CA SER A 135 -11.87 13.45 -8.03
C SER A 135 -12.61 12.11 -8.07
N PHE A 136 -13.88 12.12 -8.51
CA PHE A 136 -14.65 10.88 -8.65
C PHE A 136 -14.01 9.87 -9.60
N VAL A 137 -13.51 10.31 -10.76
CA VAL A 137 -12.85 9.42 -11.74
C VAL A 137 -11.57 8.81 -11.17
N THR A 138 -10.85 9.57 -10.33
CA THR A 138 -9.57 9.12 -9.75
C THR A 138 -9.78 8.17 -8.56
N SER A 139 -10.84 8.38 -7.77
CA SER A 139 -11.16 7.59 -6.56
C SER A 139 -12.03 6.36 -6.83
N ARG A 140 -12.52 6.20 -8.07
CA ARG A 140 -13.45 5.13 -8.43
C ARG A 140 -12.83 3.75 -8.28
N SER A 141 -13.46 2.90 -7.45
CA SER A 141 -13.29 1.44 -7.46
C SER A 141 -14.39 0.80 -8.31
N ASP A 142 -14.04 -0.17 -9.16
CA ASP A 142 -15.01 -0.90 -9.98
C ASP A 142 -15.96 -1.79 -9.13
N GLU A 143 -15.70 -1.93 -7.85
CA GLU A 143 -16.47 -2.74 -6.91
C GLU A 143 -17.56 -1.94 -6.15
N ASP A 144 -17.50 -0.59 -6.17
CA ASP A 144 -18.46 0.26 -5.45
C ASP A 144 -19.45 0.94 -6.39
N PHE A 145 -20.53 0.25 -6.69
CA PHE A 145 -21.65 0.81 -7.47
C PHE A 145 -22.39 1.95 -6.74
N GLY A 146 -22.37 1.98 -5.41
CA GLY A 146 -22.99 3.04 -4.61
C GLY A 146 -22.35 4.40 -4.90
N ALA A 147 -21.03 4.45 -5.04
CA ALA A 147 -20.28 5.68 -5.34
C ALA A 147 -20.71 6.36 -6.65
N ILE A 148 -21.22 5.59 -7.63
CA ILE A 148 -21.71 6.15 -8.90
C ILE A 148 -23.00 6.96 -8.67
N TYR A 149 -23.90 6.45 -7.84
CA TYR A 149 -25.17 7.14 -7.52
C TYR A 149 -24.92 8.39 -6.68
N ASP A 150 -23.99 8.31 -5.72
CA ASP A 150 -23.59 9.46 -4.90
C ASP A 150 -22.93 10.55 -5.73
N ALA A 151 -22.01 10.19 -6.63
CA ALA A 151 -21.37 11.13 -7.54
C ALA A 151 -22.36 11.78 -8.51
N ARG A 152 -23.25 10.99 -9.10
CA ARG A 152 -24.33 11.51 -9.96
C ARG A 152 -25.20 12.49 -9.20
N TYR A 153 -25.61 12.12 -7.99
CA TYR A 153 -26.42 12.98 -7.15
C TYR A 153 -25.71 14.29 -6.83
N THR A 154 -24.44 14.21 -6.41
CA THR A 154 -23.62 15.39 -6.07
C THR A 154 -23.47 16.32 -7.27
N LEU A 155 -23.20 15.79 -8.46
CA LEU A 155 -23.07 16.57 -9.69
C LEU A 155 -24.41 17.20 -10.13
N GLU A 156 -25.51 16.44 -10.10
CA GLU A 156 -26.85 16.95 -10.44
C GLU A 156 -27.26 18.08 -9.45
N SER A 157 -26.98 17.88 -8.16
CA SER A 157 -27.26 18.90 -7.12
C SER A 157 -26.42 20.15 -7.33
N ALA A 158 -25.12 20.02 -7.63
CA ALA A 158 -24.23 21.13 -7.89
C ALA A 158 -24.67 21.94 -9.13
N VAL A 159 -25.05 21.26 -10.21
CA VAL A 159 -25.56 21.95 -11.42
C VAL A 159 -26.84 22.73 -11.15
N MET A 160 -27.83 22.12 -10.46
CA MET A 160 -29.06 22.79 -10.07
C MET A 160 -28.79 23.99 -9.15
N GLU A 161 -27.92 23.81 -8.19
CA GLU A 161 -27.51 24.80 -7.23
C GLU A 161 -26.86 26.01 -7.94
N TYR A 162 -25.87 25.77 -8.82
CA TYR A 162 -25.22 26.87 -9.57
C TYR A 162 -26.18 27.65 -10.48
N SER A 163 -27.18 26.96 -11.03
CA SER A 163 -28.23 27.62 -11.81
C SER A 163 -29.17 28.44 -10.96
N SER A 164 -29.48 27.96 -9.74
CA SER A 164 -30.41 28.64 -8.82
C SER A 164 -29.79 29.87 -8.17
N PHE A 165 -28.49 29.88 -7.84
CA PHE A 165 -27.84 30.99 -7.14
C PHE A 165 -27.88 32.32 -7.92
N SER A 166 -27.70 32.25 -9.22
CA SER A 166 -27.78 33.44 -10.08
C SER A 166 -29.18 34.05 -10.12
N ALA A 167 -30.19 33.23 -9.86
CA ALA A 167 -31.58 33.58 -9.80
C ALA A 167 -32.01 34.21 -8.45
N LEU A 168 -31.35 33.80 -7.37
CA LEU A 168 -31.77 34.13 -6.00
C LEU A 168 -31.61 35.61 -5.65
N ASP A 169 -30.61 36.31 -6.19
CA ASP A 169 -30.47 37.77 -6.00
C ASP A 169 -31.63 38.55 -6.61
N GLN A 170 -32.27 38.00 -7.65
CA GLN A 170 -33.44 38.58 -8.31
C GLN A 170 -34.75 38.13 -7.65
N LEU A 171 -34.74 37.07 -6.87
CA LEU A 171 -35.91 36.48 -6.23
C LEU A 171 -36.67 37.43 -5.33
N ASP A 172 -35.97 38.19 -4.51
CA ASP A 172 -36.59 39.18 -3.61
C ASP A 172 -37.34 40.28 -4.39
N GLN A 173 -36.90 40.58 -5.61
CA GLN A 173 -37.58 41.54 -6.49
C GLN A 173 -38.78 40.89 -7.17
N ILE A 174 -38.58 39.67 -7.74
CA ILE A 174 -39.66 38.92 -8.40
C ILE A 174 -40.78 38.57 -7.41
N ALA A 175 -40.42 38.17 -6.18
CA ALA A 175 -41.40 37.88 -5.13
C ALA A 175 -42.26 39.09 -4.77
N ARG A 176 -41.63 40.27 -4.62
CA ARG A 176 -42.34 41.54 -4.35
C ARG A 176 -43.25 41.94 -5.50
N GLU A 177 -42.81 41.80 -6.73
CA GLU A 177 -43.59 42.13 -7.94
C GLU A 177 -44.74 41.15 -8.17
N SER A 178 -44.57 39.88 -7.81
CA SER A 178 -45.56 38.82 -7.99
C SER A 178 -46.53 38.65 -6.80
N GLY A 179 -46.30 39.38 -5.70
CA GLY A 179 -47.11 39.28 -4.48
C GLY A 179 -47.03 37.94 -3.76
N ILE A 180 -45.94 37.19 -3.98
CA ILE A 180 -45.71 35.88 -3.31
C ILE A 180 -44.91 36.13 -2.03
N VAL A 181 -45.37 35.52 -0.94
CA VAL A 181 -44.68 35.56 0.36
C VAL A 181 -43.86 34.28 0.50
N PHE A 182 -42.56 34.47 0.66
CA PHE A 182 -41.64 33.36 1.02
C PHE A 182 -41.28 33.45 2.49
N GLU A 183 -41.34 32.32 3.18
CA GLU A 183 -40.76 32.21 4.49
C GLU A 183 -39.24 32.09 4.33
N GLN A 184 -38.46 33.00 4.89
CA GLN A 184 -36.99 32.97 4.84
C GLN A 184 -36.45 32.48 6.17
N VAL A 185 -35.66 31.38 6.11
CA VAL A 185 -35.03 30.82 7.28
C VAL A 185 -33.57 31.23 7.32
N VAL A 186 -33.16 31.78 8.46
CA VAL A 186 -31.78 32.23 8.69
C VAL A 186 -31.05 31.33 9.66
N SER A 187 -29.72 31.23 9.50
CA SER A 187 -28.89 30.43 10.39
C SER A 187 -28.82 31.03 11.80
N PRO A 188 -29.17 30.28 12.85
CA PRO A 188 -29.04 30.74 14.23
C PRO A 188 -27.61 30.64 14.76
N LYS A 189 -26.73 29.89 14.08
CA LYS A 189 -25.35 29.69 14.44
C LYS A 189 -24.41 29.85 13.24
N SER A 190 -23.16 30.18 13.52
CA SER A 190 -22.09 30.12 12.51
C SER A 190 -21.56 28.71 12.37
N GLY A 191 -21.30 28.25 11.16
CA GLY A 191 -20.72 26.92 10.87
C GLY A 191 -20.82 26.56 9.40
N VAL A 192 -20.45 25.35 9.07
CA VAL A 192 -20.52 24.78 7.70
C VAL A 192 -21.88 24.12 7.52
N VAL A 193 -22.61 24.52 6.48
CA VAL A 193 -23.96 23.99 6.17
C VAL A 193 -23.85 22.69 5.38
N SER A 194 -24.73 21.74 5.70
CA SER A 194 -24.91 20.52 4.93
C SER A 194 -26.41 20.17 4.83
N TYR A 195 -26.79 19.55 3.71
CA TYR A 195 -28.18 19.18 3.40
C TYR A 195 -28.37 17.65 3.35
N GLY A 196 -27.32 16.88 3.65
CA GLY A 196 -27.37 15.43 3.70
C GLY A 196 -27.55 14.93 5.12
N PHE A 197 -28.53 14.01 5.34
CA PHE A 197 -28.85 13.41 6.63
C PHE A 197 -28.66 11.89 6.58
N ASP A 198 -27.98 11.33 7.59
CA ASP A 198 -27.57 9.92 7.59
C ASP A 198 -27.82 9.18 8.91
N SER A 199 -28.48 9.81 9.87
CA SER A 199 -28.75 9.31 11.21
C SER A 199 -27.53 9.13 12.11
N TYR A 200 -26.33 9.56 11.66
CA TYR A 200 -25.10 9.55 12.46
C TYR A 200 -24.75 10.94 13.03
N GLU A 201 -25.62 11.93 12.86
CA GLU A 201 -25.39 13.32 13.28
C GLU A 201 -25.15 13.47 14.78
N SER A 202 -25.72 12.58 15.61
CA SER A 202 -25.56 12.58 17.06
C SER A 202 -24.64 11.47 17.58
N LEU A 203 -24.01 10.69 16.67
CA LEU A 203 -23.16 9.57 17.05
C LEU A 203 -21.90 10.07 17.75
N LYS A 204 -21.61 9.53 18.91
CA LYS A 204 -20.42 9.81 19.71
C LYS A 204 -19.48 8.62 19.74
N PRO A 205 -18.18 8.82 20.05
CA PRO A 205 -17.22 7.71 20.11
C PRO A 205 -17.66 6.55 21.00
N GLU A 206 -18.30 6.85 22.15
CA GLU A 206 -18.79 5.83 23.09
C GLU A 206 -19.93 4.97 22.54
N ASP A 207 -20.65 5.45 21.52
CA ASP A 207 -21.79 4.76 20.92
C ASP A 207 -21.41 3.94 19.66
N VAL A 208 -20.14 4.04 19.21
CA VAL A 208 -19.63 3.34 18.04
C VAL A 208 -19.55 1.84 18.30
N GLU A 209 -19.99 1.04 17.34
CA GLU A 209 -19.91 -0.42 17.32
C GLU A 209 -19.48 -0.91 15.93
N MET A 210 -19.07 -2.18 15.81
CA MET A 210 -18.67 -2.73 14.49
C MET A 210 -19.76 -2.61 13.43
N ALA A 211 -21.02 -2.71 13.84
CA ALA A 211 -22.18 -2.52 12.94
C ALA A 211 -22.23 -1.08 12.37
N SER A 212 -21.65 -0.08 13.04
CA SER A 212 -21.58 1.29 12.52
C SER A 212 -20.75 1.42 11.23
N PHE A 213 -19.95 0.42 10.90
CA PHE A 213 -19.12 0.35 9.68
C PHE A 213 -19.78 -0.46 8.54
N ASP A 214 -21.00 -0.98 8.76
CA ASP A 214 -21.74 -1.68 7.70
C ASP A 214 -22.31 -0.69 6.69
N ARG A 215 -21.57 -0.46 5.62
CA ARG A 215 -21.96 0.44 4.53
C ARG A 215 -23.21 -0.04 3.78
N SER A 216 -23.56 -1.32 3.86
CA SER A 216 -24.77 -1.85 3.19
C SER A 216 -26.06 -1.38 3.88
N ALA A 217 -26.01 -1.09 5.18
CA ALA A 217 -27.09 -0.55 5.96
C ALA A 217 -27.12 0.97 6.00
N TYR A 218 -26.07 1.63 5.50
CA TYR A 218 -25.96 3.08 5.49
C TYR A 218 -26.88 3.71 4.45
N THR A 219 -27.71 4.66 4.89
CA THR A 219 -28.60 5.41 4.02
C THR A 219 -28.41 6.91 4.27
N LYS A 220 -28.39 7.69 3.20
CA LYS A 220 -28.28 9.13 3.25
C LYS A 220 -29.42 9.76 2.47
N THR A 221 -30.14 10.65 3.11
CA THR A 221 -31.23 11.41 2.49
C THR A 221 -30.79 12.84 2.24
N PHE A 222 -31.30 13.40 1.15
CA PHE A 222 -31.01 14.76 0.74
C PHE A 222 -32.29 15.45 0.27
N HIS A 223 -32.38 16.73 0.52
CA HIS A 223 -33.40 17.58 -0.10
C HIS A 223 -32.73 18.50 -1.11
N LYS A 224 -33.39 18.66 -2.25
CA LYS A 224 -32.96 19.58 -3.33
C LYS A 224 -33.83 20.81 -3.34
N SER A 225 -33.31 21.91 -3.89
CA SER A 225 -34.15 23.07 -4.20
C SER A 225 -35.28 22.64 -5.13
N GLY A 226 -36.53 23.02 -4.76
CA GLY A 226 -37.73 22.61 -5.44
C GLY A 226 -38.42 21.35 -4.86
N ASP A 227 -37.82 20.66 -3.92
CA ASP A 227 -38.46 19.54 -3.24
C ASP A 227 -39.55 20.07 -2.27
N LEU A 228 -40.67 19.33 -2.17
CA LEU A 228 -41.70 19.56 -1.15
C LEU A 228 -41.25 18.92 0.15
N ILE A 229 -41.10 19.70 1.20
CA ILE A 229 -40.82 19.21 2.57
C ILE A 229 -42.02 19.45 3.49
N GLU A 230 -42.19 18.58 4.47
CA GLU A 230 -43.22 18.70 5.49
C GLU A 230 -42.64 19.35 6.76
N SER A 231 -43.53 20.04 7.53
CA SER A 231 -43.16 20.54 8.84
C SER A 231 -42.59 19.43 9.73
N GLY A 232 -41.49 19.70 10.44
CA GLY A 232 -40.77 18.74 11.27
C GLY A 232 -39.73 17.89 10.52
N THR A 233 -39.67 17.97 9.18
CA THR A 233 -38.63 17.27 8.39
C THR A 233 -37.29 18.00 8.53
N PRO A 234 -36.13 17.26 8.66
CA PRO A 234 -34.81 17.87 8.62
C PRO A 234 -34.61 18.68 7.34
N ALA A 235 -34.32 19.96 7.46
CA ALA A 235 -34.15 20.88 6.32
C ALA A 235 -32.67 21.19 6.03
N TYR A 236 -31.85 21.33 7.06
CA TYR A 236 -30.41 21.51 6.95
C TYR A 236 -29.72 21.16 8.27
N LYS A 237 -28.42 20.98 8.22
CA LYS A 237 -27.60 20.84 9.42
C LYS A 237 -26.38 21.75 9.36
N ILE A 238 -25.85 22.09 10.52
CA ILE A 238 -24.67 22.93 10.68
C ILE A 238 -23.62 22.16 11.50
N ALA A 239 -22.41 22.06 10.95
CA ALA A 239 -21.22 21.72 11.70
C ALA A 239 -20.57 23.01 12.21
N SER A 240 -20.66 23.24 13.54
CA SER A 240 -20.24 24.50 14.17
C SER A 240 -18.78 24.52 14.61
N SER A 241 -18.13 23.36 14.64
CA SER A 241 -16.74 23.18 15.07
C SER A 241 -15.84 22.75 13.91
N GLU A 242 -14.59 23.22 13.91
CA GLU A 242 -13.53 22.66 13.05
C GLU A 242 -12.98 21.35 13.59
N ASN A 243 -13.32 20.98 14.85
CA ASN A 243 -12.89 19.72 15.43
C ASN A 243 -13.77 18.59 14.91
N TRP A 244 -13.13 17.54 14.45
CA TRP A 244 -13.76 16.33 13.97
C TRP A 244 -12.83 15.14 14.19
N SER A 245 -13.36 13.95 14.13
CA SER A 245 -12.60 12.73 14.36
C SER A 245 -12.88 11.70 13.29
N VAL A 246 -11.89 10.86 13.01
CA VAL A 246 -12.06 9.62 12.23
C VAL A 246 -11.87 8.45 13.17
N VAL A 247 -12.87 7.59 13.24
CA VAL A 247 -12.83 6.35 14.02
C VAL A 247 -12.70 5.17 13.06
N PHE A 248 -11.87 4.19 13.40
CA PHE A 248 -11.66 3.00 12.58
C PHE A 248 -11.39 1.77 13.44
N PRO A 249 -11.78 0.56 12.99
CA PRO A 249 -11.50 -0.68 13.72
C PRO A 249 -10.00 -0.95 13.79
N LEU A 250 -9.51 -1.41 14.95
CA LEU A 250 -8.13 -1.82 15.16
C LEU A 250 -8.03 -3.33 15.30
N THR A 251 -7.12 -3.94 14.55
CA THR A 251 -6.70 -5.32 14.78
C THR A 251 -5.70 -5.41 15.95
N GLU A 252 -5.44 -6.61 16.45
CA GLU A 252 -4.39 -6.82 17.48
C GLU A 252 -3.00 -6.40 16.95
N GLU A 253 -2.76 -6.57 15.67
CA GLU A 253 -1.53 -6.16 15.00
C GLU A 253 -1.39 -4.63 14.97
N ASP A 254 -2.47 -3.90 14.65
CA ASP A 254 -2.51 -2.44 14.68
C ASP A 254 -2.30 -1.90 16.11
N ARG A 255 -2.85 -2.59 17.12
CA ARG A 255 -2.66 -2.24 18.52
C ARG A 255 -1.19 -2.37 18.96
N ALA A 256 -0.52 -3.43 18.52
CA ALA A 256 0.91 -3.61 18.79
C ALA A 256 1.75 -2.53 18.10
N LEU A 257 1.33 -2.08 16.92
CA LEU A 257 2.06 -1.11 16.09
C LEU A 257 1.85 0.34 16.53
N TYR A 258 0.63 0.69 16.95
CA TYR A 258 0.24 2.08 17.23
C TYR A 258 -0.03 2.36 18.73
N GLY A 259 -0.05 1.33 19.59
CA GLY A 259 -0.51 1.44 20.98
C GLY A 259 0.22 2.49 21.82
N ASP A 260 1.51 2.69 21.58
CA ASP A 260 2.35 3.66 22.28
C ASP A 260 2.41 5.04 21.61
N LYS A 261 1.74 5.21 20.44
CA LYS A 261 1.77 6.46 19.69
C LYS A 261 0.65 7.41 20.15
N SER A 262 0.98 8.68 20.29
CA SER A 262 0.00 9.75 20.62
C SER A 262 -0.43 10.54 19.39
N SER A 263 0.26 10.39 18.26
CA SER A 263 -0.06 11.05 16.99
C SER A 263 0.34 10.16 15.82
N LEU A 264 -0.38 10.27 14.72
CA LEU A 264 -0.13 9.53 13.47
C LEU A 264 -0.18 10.48 12.28
N GLU A 265 0.68 10.26 11.30
CA GLU A 265 0.60 10.90 9.99
C GLU A 265 -0.39 10.13 9.11
N VAL A 266 -1.33 10.86 8.51
CA VAL A 266 -2.45 10.29 7.75
C VAL A 266 -2.51 10.93 6.39
N GLU A 267 -2.75 10.12 5.37
CA GLU A 267 -3.00 10.55 4.01
C GLU A 267 -4.42 10.19 3.57
N PHE A 268 -5.17 11.19 3.16
CA PHE A 268 -6.48 11.05 2.52
C PHE A 268 -6.31 11.22 1.01
N LYS A 269 -6.09 10.13 0.29
CA LYS A 269 -5.77 10.15 -1.15
C LYS A 269 -6.88 10.79 -1.98
N ASP A 270 -8.14 10.49 -1.67
CA ASP A 270 -9.31 11.01 -2.38
C ASP A 270 -9.41 12.55 -2.30
N HIS A 271 -8.90 13.13 -1.22
CA HIS A 271 -8.87 14.56 -0.97
C HIS A 271 -7.51 15.22 -1.23
N SER A 272 -6.46 14.44 -1.51
CA SER A 272 -5.07 14.89 -1.63
C SER A 272 -4.60 15.67 -0.39
N ILE A 273 -4.96 15.19 0.80
CA ILE A 273 -4.63 15.80 2.09
C ILE A 273 -3.69 14.87 2.85
N GLU A 274 -2.53 15.42 3.25
CA GLU A 274 -1.61 14.82 4.21
C GLU A 274 -1.64 15.68 5.48
N THR A 275 -1.81 15.03 6.64
CA THR A 275 -1.88 15.75 7.91
C THR A 275 -1.53 14.84 9.08
N THR A 276 -1.12 15.44 10.19
CA THR A 276 -0.92 14.75 11.45
C THR A 276 -2.18 14.86 12.32
N ALA A 277 -2.64 13.74 12.86
CA ALA A 277 -3.75 13.66 13.80
C ALA A 277 -3.28 13.26 15.18
N SER A 278 -3.95 13.73 16.23
CA SER A 278 -3.81 13.13 17.56
C SER A 278 -4.48 11.76 17.55
N PHE A 279 -3.79 10.75 18.09
CA PHE A 279 -4.27 9.38 18.10
C PHE A 279 -4.59 8.90 19.50
N SER A 280 -5.68 8.17 19.63
CA SER A 280 -6.08 7.48 20.85
C SER A 280 -6.80 6.17 20.54
N ILE A 281 -6.78 5.25 21.49
CA ILE A 281 -7.48 3.96 21.40
C ILE A 281 -8.62 3.96 22.41
N PHE A 282 -9.79 3.47 22.03
CA PHE A 282 -10.93 3.33 22.92
C PHE A 282 -11.71 2.04 22.64
N THR A 283 -12.57 1.68 23.58
CA THR A 283 -13.47 0.53 23.45
C THR A 283 -14.87 1.05 23.15
N GLY A 284 -15.46 0.56 22.08
CA GLY A 284 -16.81 0.92 21.66
C GLY A 284 -17.90 0.20 22.48
N LYS A 285 -19.15 0.48 22.14
CA LYS A 285 -20.33 0.00 22.86
C LYS A 285 -20.46 -1.52 22.87
N ASP A 286 -20.03 -2.20 21.80
CA ASP A 286 -20.06 -3.66 21.65
C ASP A 286 -18.80 -4.36 22.21
N GLY A 287 -17.85 -3.62 22.82
CA GLY A 287 -16.59 -4.15 23.32
C GLY A 287 -15.48 -4.21 22.29
N SER A 288 -15.75 -3.86 21.04
CA SER A 288 -14.72 -3.78 20.00
C SER A 288 -13.75 -2.62 20.25
N VAL A 289 -12.52 -2.79 19.77
CA VAL A 289 -11.45 -1.78 19.94
C VAL A 289 -11.29 -0.95 18.70
N PHE A 290 -11.28 0.38 18.87
CA PHE A 290 -11.18 1.34 17.79
C PHE A 290 -10.02 2.30 18.01
N GLY A 291 -9.41 2.72 16.91
CA GLY A 291 -8.55 3.89 16.84
C GLY A 291 -9.38 5.14 16.56
N LYS A 292 -8.99 6.25 17.20
CA LYS A 292 -9.57 7.57 16.94
C LYS A 292 -8.46 8.54 16.57
N LEU A 293 -8.65 9.20 15.44
CA LEU A 293 -7.81 10.27 14.93
C LEU A 293 -8.56 11.60 15.09
N ASP A 294 -8.02 12.52 15.86
CA ASP A 294 -8.63 13.82 16.09
C ASP A 294 -7.96 14.90 15.24
N PHE A 295 -8.78 15.69 14.56
CA PHE A 295 -8.39 16.76 13.66
C PHE A 295 -9.03 18.11 14.09
N ASN A 296 -8.35 19.19 13.74
CA ASN A 296 -8.83 20.56 13.96
C ASN A 296 -8.77 21.43 12.68
N LYS A 297 -8.64 20.78 11.53
CA LYS A 297 -8.54 21.42 10.21
C LYS A 297 -9.29 20.58 9.18
N TYR A 298 -9.57 21.17 8.04
CA TYR A 298 -10.13 20.52 6.84
C TYR A 298 -11.57 19.99 6.98
N MET A 299 -12.27 20.19 8.12
CA MET A 299 -13.61 19.67 8.36
C MET A 299 -14.57 19.97 7.21
N ALA A 300 -14.52 21.19 6.66
CA ALA A 300 -15.38 21.61 5.55
C ALA A 300 -15.19 20.80 4.27
N GLN A 301 -14.00 20.24 4.03
CA GLN A 301 -13.72 19.43 2.84
C GLN A 301 -14.33 18.02 2.95
N PHE A 302 -14.56 17.55 4.17
CA PHE A 302 -15.16 16.24 4.47
C PHE A 302 -16.64 16.35 4.89
N ILE A 303 -17.28 17.53 4.74
CA ILE A 303 -18.63 17.75 5.27
C ILE A 303 -19.67 16.81 4.65
N THR A 304 -19.49 16.43 3.39
CA THR A 304 -20.37 15.53 2.67
C THR A 304 -20.11 14.06 2.96
N ASP A 305 -18.95 13.75 3.55
CA ASP A 305 -18.52 12.38 3.75
C ASP A 305 -18.86 11.90 5.16
N ARG A 306 -19.31 10.66 5.28
CA ARG A 306 -19.44 9.95 6.55
C ARG A 306 -18.38 8.88 6.69
N PHE A 307 -18.01 8.23 5.62
CA PHE A 307 -16.91 7.29 5.55
C PHE A 307 -15.78 7.87 4.72
N VAL A 308 -14.55 7.59 5.12
CA VAL A 308 -13.36 8.05 4.41
C VAL A 308 -12.32 6.96 4.36
N ASN A 309 -11.68 6.80 3.21
CA ASN A 309 -10.51 5.94 3.06
C ASN A 309 -9.25 6.76 3.33
N PHE A 310 -8.36 6.21 4.14
CA PHE A 310 -7.11 6.87 4.49
C PHE A 310 -6.01 5.84 4.71
N GLU A 311 -4.79 6.28 4.64
CA GLU A 311 -3.59 5.50 4.95
C GLU A 311 -2.84 6.14 6.11
N ILE A 312 -2.33 5.29 7.01
CA ILE A 312 -1.44 5.73 8.08
C ILE A 312 -0.01 5.58 7.57
N ARG A 313 0.70 6.69 7.47
CA ARG A 313 2.12 6.69 7.13
C ARG A 313 2.93 6.22 8.32
N GLN A 314 3.78 5.26 8.07
CA GLN A 314 4.75 4.82 9.06
C GLN A 314 6.10 5.49 8.78
N ASP A 315 6.84 5.79 9.85
CA ASP A 315 8.24 6.16 9.72
C ASP A 315 8.96 5.03 9.00
N GLN A 316 9.41 5.30 7.79
CA GLN A 316 10.14 4.31 7.01
C GLN A 316 11.50 4.08 7.65
N ALA A 317 11.81 2.85 8.02
CA ALA A 317 13.16 2.49 8.38
C ALA A 317 14.09 2.82 7.20
N LYS A 318 15.02 3.75 7.42
CA LYS A 318 16.03 4.09 6.42
C LYS A 318 17.09 2.99 6.39
N GLY A 319 17.21 2.33 5.25
CA GLY A 319 18.13 1.21 5.10
C GLY A 319 18.38 0.86 3.65
N LEU A 320 18.79 -0.37 3.41
CA LEU A 320 18.91 -0.95 2.09
C LEU A 320 17.69 -1.83 1.81
N LYS A 321 17.13 -1.73 0.62
CA LYS A 321 15.97 -2.51 0.19
C LYS A 321 16.44 -3.75 -0.56
N ILE A 322 15.97 -4.93 -0.15
CA ILE A 322 16.28 -6.22 -0.79
C ILE A 322 15.03 -7.08 -0.93
N PRO A 323 14.91 -7.92 -1.98
CA PRO A 323 13.78 -8.84 -2.14
C PRO A 323 13.79 -9.94 -1.07
N VAL A 324 12.60 -10.37 -0.63
CA VAL A 324 12.44 -11.49 0.32
C VAL A 324 13.05 -12.79 -0.24
N SER A 325 12.92 -13.04 -1.55
CA SER A 325 13.45 -14.23 -2.22
C SER A 325 14.98 -14.33 -2.18
N ALA A 326 15.68 -13.20 -2.02
CA ALA A 326 17.13 -13.16 -1.93
C ALA A 326 17.67 -13.63 -0.57
N VAL A 327 16.79 -13.71 0.46
CA VAL A 327 17.21 -13.99 1.83
C VAL A 327 17.22 -15.50 2.10
N THR A 328 18.29 -15.94 2.71
CA THR A 328 18.49 -17.35 3.16
C THR A 328 19.03 -17.36 4.59
N GLU A 329 19.10 -18.54 5.17
CA GLU A 329 19.67 -18.75 6.50
C GLU A 329 20.88 -19.66 6.41
N LYS A 330 21.91 -19.34 7.20
CA LYS A 330 23.13 -20.14 7.32
C LYS A 330 23.47 -20.32 8.79
N ASN A 331 23.91 -21.53 9.17
CA ASN A 331 24.32 -21.82 10.53
C ASN A 331 25.78 -21.43 10.77
N PHE A 332 26.02 -20.84 11.94
CA PHE A 332 27.33 -20.41 12.39
C PHE A 332 27.61 -20.97 13.79
N TYR A 333 28.86 -21.40 14.04
CA TYR A 333 29.33 -21.66 15.40
C TYR A 333 29.49 -20.37 16.15
N GLN A 334 29.05 -20.33 17.42
CA GLN A 334 29.22 -19.21 18.35
C GLN A 334 30.51 -19.45 19.13
N ILE A 335 31.55 -18.65 18.88
CA ILE A 335 32.83 -18.73 19.56
C ILE A 335 32.97 -17.50 20.47
N PRO A 336 33.11 -17.66 21.80
CA PRO A 336 33.29 -16.53 22.70
C PRO A 336 34.52 -15.68 22.29
N ARG A 337 34.38 -14.38 22.33
CA ARG A 337 35.44 -13.47 21.86
C ARG A 337 36.80 -13.71 22.50
N ASP A 338 36.82 -14.10 23.76
CA ASP A 338 38.05 -14.38 24.53
C ASP A 338 38.84 -15.57 24.04
N PHE A 339 38.27 -16.44 23.19
CA PHE A 339 38.92 -17.59 22.60
C PHE A 339 39.54 -17.36 21.23
N VAL A 340 39.29 -16.16 20.65
CA VAL A 340 39.84 -15.75 19.36
C VAL A 340 41.08 -14.91 19.58
N THR A 341 42.14 -15.19 18.85
CA THR A 341 43.42 -14.47 18.89
C THR A 341 43.93 -14.19 17.48
N GLN A 342 44.96 -13.38 17.39
CA GLN A 342 45.68 -13.16 16.12
C GLN A 342 46.89 -14.07 16.03
N GLY A 343 47.20 -14.57 14.85
CA GLY A 343 48.42 -15.39 14.62
C GLY A 343 49.69 -14.58 14.89
N GLY A 344 50.68 -15.22 15.55
CA GLY A 344 51.90 -14.55 16.02
C GLY A 344 52.67 -13.75 14.95
N ASP A 345 52.66 -14.22 13.69
CA ASP A 345 53.36 -13.62 12.53
C ASP A 345 52.37 -13.15 11.43
N SER A 346 51.06 -13.23 11.66
CA SER A 346 50.04 -12.81 10.70
C SER A 346 48.97 -11.94 11.37
N THR A 347 48.23 -11.15 10.59
CA THR A 347 47.06 -10.39 11.04
C THR A 347 45.80 -11.24 11.03
N ASP A 348 45.89 -12.53 10.72
CA ASP A 348 44.75 -13.41 10.63
C ASP A 348 44.17 -13.75 12.00
N SER A 349 42.86 -13.68 12.11
CA SER A 349 42.14 -14.14 13.31
C SER A 349 42.12 -15.67 13.35
N GLY A 350 42.28 -16.27 14.52
CA GLY A 350 42.26 -17.69 14.69
C GLY A 350 41.93 -18.12 16.12
N VAL A 351 41.89 -19.41 16.33
CA VAL A 351 41.70 -20.05 17.62
C VAL A 351 42.78 -21.06 17.90
N ASN A 352 43.10 -21.30 19.15
CA ASN A 352 44.02 -22.37 19.56
C ASN A 352 43.25 -23.69 19.69
N LYS A 353 43.20 -24.48 18.60
CA LYS A 353 42.49 -25.77 18.56
C LYS A 353 43.32 -26.88 19.18
N GLU A 354 42.72 -27.69 20.06
CA GLU A 354 43.35 -28.87 20.59
C GLU A 354 43.43 -29.99 19.55
N ILE A 355 44.62 -30.50 19.37
CA ILE A 355 44.89 -31.69 18.53
C ILE A 355 45.43 -32.77 19.46
N TYR A 356 44.88 -33.98 19.33
CA TYR A 356 45.27 -35.15 20.07
C TYR A 356 46.20 -36.01 19.19
N ASP A 357 47.43 -36.16 19.60
CA ASP A 357 48.41 -37.04 18.94
C ASP A 357 49.02 -38.07 19.89
N ALA A 358 49.94 -38.90 19.38
CA ALA A 358 50.61 -39.95 20.19
C ALA A 358 51.48 -39.37 21.30
N SER A 359 51.80 -38.09 21.30
CA SER A 359 52.64 -37.39 22.29
C SER A 359 51.80 -36.64 23.35
N GLY A 360 50.47 -36.58 23.17
CA GLY A 360 49.55 -35.90 24.08
C GLY A 360 48.62 -34.91 23.42
N THR A 361 48.14 -33.92 24.17
CA THR A 361 47.25 -32.83 23.70
C THR A 361 48.10 -31.59 23.44
N THR A 362 48.03 -31.05 22.23
CA THR A 362 48.71 -29.81 21.84
C THR A 362 47.72 -28.80 21.27
N ALA A 363 47.84 -27.56 21.69
CA ALA A 363 47.05 -26.45 21.11
C ALA A 363 47.75 -25.90 19.86
N VAL A 364 47.07 -25.91 18.73
CA VAL A 364 47.58 -25.42 17.45
C VAL A 364 46.75 -24.26 16.97
N PHE A 365 47.42 -23.15 16.63
CA PHE A 365 46.73 -22.01 16.03
C PHE A 365 46.07 -22.43 14.71
N THR A 366 44.77 -22.22 14.63
CA THR A 366 43.93 -22.54 13.49
C THR A 366 43.29 -21.28 12.99
N PRO A 367 43.64 -20.77 11.77
CA PRO A 367 43.01 -19.59 11.19
C PRO A 367 41.53 -19.84 10.99
N ILE A 368 40.74 -18.83 11.26
CA ILE A 368 39.28 -18.84 11.06
C ILE A 368 38.83 -17.58 10.29
N GLU A 369 37.78 -17.75 9.51
CA GLU A 369 37.12 -16.64 8.85
C GLU A 369 35.88 -16.24 9.70
N ILE A 370 35.87 -14.98 10.16
CA ILE A 370 34.77 -14.41 10.94
C ILE A 370 33.73 -13.90 9.96
N GLY A 371 32.56 -14.53 9.94
CA GLY A 371 31.45 -14.12 9.09
C GLY A 371 30.62 -12.99 9.67
N PHE A 372 30.57 -12.91 11.02
CA PHE A 372 29.83 -11.90 11.79
C PHE A 372 30.35 -11.84 13.23
N ASP A 373 30.11 -10.75 13.94
CA ASP A 373 30.38 -10.63 15.38
C ASP A 373 29.34 -9.78 16.10
N ASP A 374 29.09 -10.11 17.38
CA ASP A 374 28.32 -9.29 18.31
C ASP A 374 29.16 -9.01 19.59
N GLU A 375 28.55 -8.47 20.63
CA GLU A 375 29.27 -8.10 21.86
C GLU A 375 29.92 -9.29 22.58
N GLU A 376 29.38 -10.51 22.42
CA GLU A 376 29.79 -11.70 23.19
C GLU A 376 30.53 -12.73 22.32
N PHE A 377 30.17 -12.86 21.04
CA PHE A 377 30.60 -13.96 20.18
C PHE A 377 31.14 -13.49 18.83
N TYR A 378 32.06 -14.27 18.28
CA TYR A 378 32.37 -14.36 16.86
C TYR A 378 31.63 -15.52 16.24
N TYR A 379 31.12 -15.34 15.02
CA TYR A 379 30.33 -16.30 14.28
C TYR A 379 31.12 -16.85 13.12
N ILE A 380 31.41 -18.15 13.16
CA ILE A 380 32.21 -18.90 12.16
C ILE A 380 31.27 -19.82 11.40
N ALA A 381 31.27 -19.76 10.07
CA ALA A 381 30.40 -20.57 9.25
C ALA A 381 30.59 -22.07 9.49
N VAL A 382 29.47 -22.79 9.68
CA VAL A 382 29.49 -24.25 9.73
C VAL A 382 29.72 -24.79 8.32
N GLN A 383 30.88 -25.41 8.08
CA GLN A 383 31.26 -25.98 6.79
C GLN A 383 31.76 -27.42 7.02
N GLU A 384 31.47 -28.33 6.09
CA GLU A 384 31.85 -29.76 6.21
C GLU A 384 33.36 -29.96 6.27
N ASP A 385 34.11 -29.20 5.46
CA ASP A 385 35.57 -29.18 5.43
C ASP A 385 36.18 -27.92 6.08
N GLY A 386 35.42 -27.28 6.99
CA GLY A 386 35.88 -26.09 7.68
C GLY A 386 36.94 -26.35 8.74
N PRO A 387 37.63 -25.28 9.21
CA PRO A 387 38.71 -25.38 10.21
C PRO A 387 38.20 -25.86 11.58
N LEU A 388 36.93 -25.62 11.91
CA LEU A 388 36.28 -26.03 13.13
C LEU A 388 35.12 -26.99 12.85
N LYS A 389 34.99 -27.99 13.72
CA LYS A 389 33.90 -28.99 13.68
C LYS A 389 33.22 -29.05 15.05
N ALA A 390 31.95 -29.47 15.06
CA ALA A 390 31.24 -29.72 16.31
C ALA A 390 31.99 -30.78 17.13
N GLY A 391 32.25 -30.52 18.39
CA GLY A 391 33.01 -31.37 19.29
C GLY A 391 34.48 -31.02 19.44
N ASP A 392 35.05 -30.17 18.56
CA ASP A 392 36.41 -29.66 18.73
C ASP A 392 36.54 -28.86 20.03
N TYR A 393 37.71 -28.94 20.65
CA TYR A 393 38.05 -28.10 21.81
C TYR A 393 39.01 -27.00 21.37
N ILE A 394 38.74 -25.79 21.85
CA ILE A 394 39.61 -24.63 21.70
C ILE A 394 40.00 -24.10 23.06
N VAL A 395 41.22 -23.55 23.16
CA VAL A 395 41.84 -23.11 24.41
C VAL A 395 41.96 -21.58 24.35
N LYS A 396 41.56 -20.92 25.46
CA LYS A 396 41.70 -19.48 25.59
C LYS A 396 43.18 -19.09 25.62
N PRO A 397 43.61 -18.06 24.89
CA PRO A 397 45.00 -17.58 24.90
C PRO A 397 45.49 -17.32 26.35
N ASP A 398 46.71 -17.72 26.64
CA ASP A 398 47.36 -17.55 27.94
C ASP A 398 46.60 -18.16 29.14
N SER A 399 45.75 -19.16 28.89
CA SER A 399 44.92 -19.80 29.89
C SER A 399 44.85 -21.33 29.62
N GLN A 400 44.33 -22.06 30.60
CA GLN A 400 43.95 -23.47 30.45
C GLN A 400 42.44 -23.67 30.25
N GLU A 401 41.72 -22.58 30.14
CA GLU A 401 40.28 -22.61 29.93
C GLU A 401 39.94 -23.14 28.54
N ARG A 402 39.01 -24.10 28.50
CA ARG A 402 38.63 -24.83 27.30
C ARG A 402 37.17 -24.53 26.95
N PHE A 403 36.91 -24.38 25.69
CA PHE A 403 35.55 -24.23 25.14
C PHE A 403 35.33 -25.32 24.09
N GLN A 404 34.18 -26.01 24.17
CA GLN A 404 33.79 -27.00 23.18
C GLN A 404 32.94 -26.34 22.09
N VAL A 405 33.42 -26.41 20.85
CA VAL A 405 32.70 -25.95 19.68
C VAL A 405 31.46 -26.81 19.45
N GLY A 406 30.26 -26.18 19.33
CA GLY A 406 29.05 -26.98 19.15
C GLY A 406 27.77 -26.12 19.16
N SER A 407 27.77 -25.01 19.93
CA SER A 407 26.65 -24.08 19.90
C SER A 407 26.58 -23.41 18.53
N THR A 408 25.42 -23.52 17.88
CA THR A 408 25.18 -22.88 16.57
C THR A 408 24.01 -21.90 16.62
N ARG A 409 24.08 -20.88 15.78
CA ARG A 409 23.01 -19.93 15.53
C ARG A 409 22.78 -19.79 14.04
N ALA A 410 21.51 -19.83 13.61
CA ALA A 410 21.12 -19.50 12.26
C ALA A 410 21.09 -17.97 12.10
N LEU A 411 21.84 -17.44 11.14
CA LEU A 411 21.83 -16.03 10.78
C LEU A 411 21.19 -15.87 9.41
N LYS A 412 20.37 -14.83 9.28
CA LYS A 412 19.79 -14.44 7.98
C LYS A 412 20.82 -13.68 7.16
N GLY A 413 20.85 -13.95 5.87
CA GLY A 413 21.76 -13.30 4.96
C GLY A 413 21.36 -13.48 3.50
N VAL A 414 22.18 -12.96 2.62
CA VAL A 414 22.02 -13.05 1.17
C VAL A 414 23.32 -13.49 0.52
N PHE A 415 23.26 -14.02 -0.71
CA PHE A 415 24.44 -14.27 -1.51
C PHE A 415 24.79 -13.03 -2.33
N ASN A 416 25.83 -12.33 -1.90
CA ASN A 416 26.44 -11.20 -2.63
C ASN A 416 27.38 -11.75 -3.71
N ILE A 417 27.42 -11.10 -4.86
CA ILE A 417 28.30 -11.45 -5.97
C ILE A 417 29.56 -10.60 -5.86
N ASN A 418 30.64 -11.24 -5.43
CA ASN A 418 31.95 -10.61 -5.30
C ASN A 418 32.92 -11.23 -6.31
N LYS A 419 33.41 -10.44 -7.28
CA LYS A 419 34.36 -10.88 -8.33
C LYS A 419 33.94 -12.17 -9.05
N GLY A 420 32.62 -12.38 -9.24
CA GLY A 420 32.08 -13.55 -9.91
C GLY A 420 31.82 -14.76 -9.03
N TYR A 421 31.99 -14.65 -7.71
CA TYR A 421 31.67 -15.69 -6.72
C TYR A 421 30.52 -15.25 -5.84
N THR A 422 29.74 -16.22 -5.39
CA THR A 422 28.72 -16.01 -4.34
C THR A 422 29.37 -15.99 -2.96
N VAL A 423 29.17 -14.93 -2.20
CA VAL A 423 29.64 -14.79 -0.82
C VAL A 423 28.43 -14.51 0.06
N PHE A 424 28.27 -15.30 1.13
CA PHE A 424 27.22 -15.04 2.10
C PHE A 424 27.52 -13.76 2.87
N LYS A 425 26.53 -12.86 2.91
CA LYS A 425 26.55 -11.62 3.69
C LYS A 425 25.40 -11.63 4.67
N GLU A 426 25.69 -11.46 5.94
CA GLU A 426 24.69 -11.33 7.00
C GLU A 426 23.90 -10.03 6.84
N ILE A 427 22.63 -10.05 7.26
CA ILE A 427 21.73 -8.91 7.21
C ILE A 427 20.98 -8.75 8.54
N GLU A 428 20.84 -7.50 8.99
CA GLU A 428 19.96 -7.12 10.08
C GLU A 428 18.69 -6.49 9.50
N ILE A 429 17.53 -7.15 9.67
CA ILE A 429 16.26 -6.71 9.12
C ILE A 429 15.67 -5.66 10.05
N LEU A 430 15.37 -4.47 9.50
CA LEU A 430 14.75 -3.34 10.21
C LEU A 430 13.24 -3.30 9.97
N ASP A 431 12.79 -3.67 8.76
CA ASP A 431 11.38 -3.65 8.37
C ASP A 431 11.12 -4.68 7.25
N SER A 432 9.86 -5.09 7.07
CA SER A 432 9.47 -6.13 6.11
C SER A 432 8.06 -5.97 5.59
N ASN A 433 7.86 -6.31 4.32
CA ASN A 433 6.55 -6.59 3.75
C ASN A 433 6.58 -7.93 2.97
N SER A 434 5.53 -8.25 2.21
CA SER A 434 5.43 -9.49 1.44
C SER A 434 6.49 -9.66 0.34
N GLU A 435 7.10 -8.56 -0.13
CA GLU A 435 7.99 -8.57 -1.30
C GLU A 435 9.44 -8.19 -0.95
N TYR A 436 9.63 -7.31 0.06
CA TYR A 436 10.93 -6.72 0.37
C TYR A 436 11.23 -6.69 1.87
N TYR A 437 12.52 -6.70 2.18
CA TYR A 437 13.07 -6.32 3.48
C TYR A 437 13.79 -4.98 3.37
N THR A 438 13.66 -4.14 4.41
CA THR A 438 14.57 -3.03 4.67
C THR A 438 15.61 -3.51 5.68
N ILE A 439 16.88 -3.47 5.32
CA ILE A 439 17.98 -3.94 6.15
C ILE A 439 18.88 -2.78 6.57
N LYS A 440 19.60 -2.97 7.66
CA LYS A 440 20.53 -1.99 8.22
C LYS A 440 21.68 -1.72 7.25
N LYS A 441 21.94 -0.43 7.02
CA LYS A 441 23.08 0.04 6.22
C LYS A 441 24.31 0.19 7.11
N GLY A 442 25.50 -0.17 6.56
CA GLY A 442 26.79 0.11 7.20
C GLY A 442 27.22 -0.89 8.27
N ALA A 443 26.65 -2.09 8.30
CA ALA A 443 27.17 -3.19 9.09
C ALA A 443 28.53 -3.64 8.54
N SER A 444 29.49 -3.98 9.44
CA SER A 444 30.87 -4.32 9.06
C SER A 444 30.98 -5.49 8.07
N TYR A 445 30.06 -6.47 8.19
CA TYR A 445 29.99 -7.66 7.33
C TYR A 445 28.77 -7.65 6.40
N GLY A 446 28.00 -6.56 6.41
CA GLY A 446 26.74 -6.42 5.69
C GLY A 446 26.89 -5.98 4.23
N LEU A 447 25.77 -5.56 3.67
CA LEU A 447 25.66 -5.07 2.30
C LEU A 447 25.94 -3.57 2.20
N SER A 448 26.38 -3.18 1.01
CA SER A 448 26.54 -1.77 0.60
C SER A 448 25.60 -1.43 -0.55
N VAL A 449 25.36 -0.15 -0.77
CA VAL A 449 24.63 0.33 -1.95
C VAL A 449 25.40 -0.08 -3.21
N TYR A 450 24.64 -0.52 -4.23
CA TYR A 450 25.14 -1.08 -5.50
C TYR A 450 25.78 -2.48 -5.41
N ASP A 451 25.74 -3.13 -4.24
CA ASP A 451 26.07 -4.54 -4.20
C ASP A 451 25.07 -5.34 -5.06
N HIS A 452 25.57 -6.34 -5.77
CA HIS A 452 24.74 -7.25 -6.54
C HIS A 452 24.49 -8.50 -5.72
N ILE A 453 23.25 -8.84 -5.47
CA ILE A 453 22.84 -10.05 -4.75
C ILE A 453 22.05 -10.97 -5.68
N VAL A 454 22.10 -12.25 -5.40
CA VAL A 454 21.29 -13.24 -6.10
C VAL A 454 19.82 -13.04 -5.74
N LEU A 455 18.95 -12.95 -6.74
CA LEU A 455 17.52 -12.69 -6.53
C LEU A 455 16.78 -13.85 -5.87
N ASP A 456 17.20 -15.09 -6.14
CA ASP A 456 16.66 -16.30 -5.51
C ASP A 456 17.81 -17.10 -4.89
N ALA A 457 17.92 -17.02 -3.57
CA ALA A 457 18.99 -17.65 -2.82
C ALA A 457 18.98 -19.19 -2.90
N SER A 458 17.85 -19.81 -3.27
CA SER A 458 17.73 -21.27 -3.39
C SER A 458 18.49 -21.85 -4.59
N LEU A 459 18.81 -21.01 -5.58
CA LEU A 459 19.46 -21.44 -6.83
C LEU A 459 20.98 -21.51 -6.77
N VAL A 460 21.58 -21.06 -5.66
CA VAL A 460 23.04 -20.95 -5.54
C VAL A 460 23.54 -21.48 -4.21
N THR A 461 24.83 -21.82 -4.20
CA THR A 461 25.56 -22.15 -2.98
C THR A 461 26.73 -21.19 -2.80
N GLU A 462 27.24 -21.08 -1.57
CA GLU A 462 28.39 -20.23 -1.29
C GLU A 462 29.64 -20.69 -2.04
N GLY A 463 30.43 -19.75 -2.53
CA GLY A 463 31.63 -20.01 -3.32
C GLY A 463 31.36 -20.45 -4.76
N GLN A 464 30.10 -20.49 -5.20
CA GLN A 464 29.76 -20.87 -6.57
C GLN A 464 30.21 -19.76 -7.55
N ILE A 465 30.89 -20.22 -8.63
CA ILE A 465 31.28 -19.32 -9.72
C ILE A 465 30.07 -19.05 -10.59
N LEU A 466 29.73 -17.80 -10.75
CA LEU A 466 28.66 -17.33 -11.61
C LEU A 466 29.26 -16.77 -12.89
N TYR A 467 29.01 -17.41 -14.02
CA TYR A 467 29.35 -16.85 -15.32
C TYR A 467 28.24 -15.92 -15.75
N GLN A 468 28.62 -14.69 -16.10
CA GLN A 468 27.70 -13.75 -16.76
C GLN A 468 27.45 -14.16 -18.19
#